data_792aaf8caf6f69eb3b3687c63a0b676d
#
_entry.id   792aaf8caf6f69eb3b3687c63a0b676d
#
_cell.length_a   1.000
_cell.length_b   1.000
_cell.length_c   1.000
_cell.angle_alpha   90.00
_cell.angle_beta   90.00
_cell.angle_gamma   90.00
#
_symmetry.space_group_name_H-M   'P 1'
#
loop_
_entity.id
_entity.type
_entity.pdbx_description
1 polymer ?
#
loop_
_entity_poly.entity_id
_entity_poly.type
_entity_poly.pdbx_seq_one_letter_code
_entity_poly.pdbx_strand_id
1 'polypeptide(L)'
;SADSYAYNKETLHIRFRTVKGEVAKVSLWIGDPYQWEEGGLDGGNLGGSDAHGWSGGNEVHMEKEGQSESYDHWFAAFTPCKRRSRYGFILYGNNGEKLLFGERRCVDISKPPVAETELSNLSNFFCFPYINPGDVLSTPEWVKKTIWYQIFPERFCNGDPSISPENVQPWGTPPDSKNFMGGDLQGIINKLDYLQDLGVNGLYLCPIFTANASHKYDTVDYFNVDPHFGGNDRFKELVQKAHQRGMKVMLDAVFNHIGNQSPLWLDVVKNGDKSPYADWFWIKKFPVYPSGDKNEWDFRNFNYETFGNVIEMPKLNTENPACRDYLLQVARYWIEEFDI
;
A
#
# COMPACT_ATOMS: atom_id res chain seq x y z
N SER A 1 -1.04 -10.18 -9.10
CA SER A 1 -0.92 -11.18 -8.02
C SER A 1 0.46 -11.11 -7.42
N ALA A 2 0.61 -11.47 -6.16
CA ALA A 2 1.90 -11.54 -5.48
C ALA A 2 2.77 -12.68 -6.05
N ASP A 3 2.15 -13.67 -6.69
CA ASP A 3 2.81 -14.86 -7.20
C ASP A 3 3.21 -14.75 -8.67
N SER A 4 2.57 -13.83 -9.43
CA SER A 4 2.90 -13.61 -10.86
C SER A 4 2.73 -12.14 -11.19
N TYR A 5 3.83 -11.46 -11.52
CA TYR A 5 3.83 -10.01 -11.78
C TYR A 5 4.98 -9.60 -12.72
N ALA A 6 4.79 -8.48 -13.41
CA ALA A 6 5.85 -7.82 -14.15
C ALA A 6 6.84 -7.16 -13.17
N TYR A 7 8.07 -7.68 -13.11
CA TYR A 7 9.13 -7.13 -12.28
C TYR A 7 9.69 -5.82 -12.87
N ASN A 8 9.83 -5.81 -14.19
CA ASN A 8 10.22 -4.64 -14.96
C ASN A 8 9.49 -4.66 -16.32
N LYS A 9 9.87 -3.78 -17.24
CA LYS A 9 9.23 -3.63 -18.56
C LYS A 9 9.35 -4.86 -19.47
N GLU A 10 10.16 -5.86 -19.09
CA GLU A 10 10.49 -7.02 -19.93
C GLU A 10 10.38 -8.36 -19.20
N THR A 11 10.52 -8.38 -17.87
CA THR A 11 10.68 -9.59 -17.08
C THR A 11 9.47 -9.86 -16.21
N LEU A 12 8.98 -11.09 -16.24
CA LEU A 12 8.00 -11.65 -15.30
C LEU A 12 8.73 -12.35 -14.15
N HIS A 13 8.27 -12.11 -12.93
CA HIS A 13 8.57 -12.92 -11.77
C HIS A 13 7.38 -13.82 -11.48
N ILE A 14 7.64 -15.11 -11.36
CA ILE A 14 6.63 -16.13 -11.10
C ILE A 14 7.08 -16.95 -9.89
N ARG A 15 6.20 -17.04 -8.88
CA ARG A 15 6.39 -17.83 -7.66
C ARG A 15 5.38 -18.95 -7.59
N PHE A 16 5.78 -20.01 -6.94
CA PHE A 16 4.92 -21.14 -6.66
C PHE A 16 5.27 -21.73 -5.29
N ARG A 17 4.34 -22.40 -4.65
CA ARG A 17 4.58 -23.08 -3.38
C ARG A 17 4.05 -24.51 -3.43
N THR A 18 4.81 -25.41 -2.83
CA THR A 18 4.44 -26.84 -2.68
C THR A 18 4.48 -27.21 -1.21
N VAL A 19 3.78 -28.26 -0.84
CA VAL A 19 3.93 -28.81 0.52
C VAL A 19 5.39 -29.21 0.73
N LYS A 20 5.92 -28.89 1.87
CA LYS A 20 7.34 -29.07 2.20
C LYS A 20 7.79 -30.53 2.02
N GLY A 21 8.81 -30.71 1.21
CA GLY A 21 9.46 -32.01 0.99
C GLY A 21 8.71 -32.99 0.09
N GLU A 22 7.50 -32.67 -0.40
CA GLU A 22 6.75 -33.59 -1.29
C GLU A 22 7.19 -33.53 -2.74
N VAL A 23 7.78 -32.40 -3.17
CA VAL A 23 8.17 -32.17 -4.57
C VAL A 23 9.69 -32.00 -4.66
N ALA A 24 10.32 -32.81 -5.48
CA ALA A 24 11.77 -32.80 -5.69
C ALA A 24 12.23 -31.60 -6.55
N LYS A 25 11.43 -31.22 -7.55
CA LYS A 25 11.73 -30.16 -8.50
C LYS A 25 10.44 -29.54 -9.02
N VAL A 26 10.45 -28.23 -9.27
CA VAL A 26 9.41 -27.53 -10.00
C VAL A 26 10.01 -26.88 -11.23
N SER A 27 9.33 -26.99 -12.36
CA SER A 27 9.64 -26.26 -13.58
C SER A 27 8.42 -25.46 -14.03
N LEU A 28 8.67 -24.33 -14.64
CA LEU A 28 7.67 -23.51 -15.29
C LEU A 28 7.59 -23.94 -16.76
N TRP A 29 6.39 -24.31 -17.24
CA TRP A 29 6.11 -24.47 -18.66
C TRP A 29 5.52 -23.17 -19.17
N ILE A 30 6.24 -22.42 -20.02
CA ILE A 30 5.89 -21.04 -20.35
C ILE A 30 6.26 -20.69 -21.79
N GLY A 31 5.44 -19.87 -22.44
CA GLY A 31 5.73 -19.37 -23.78
C GLY A 31 4.71 -18.43 -24.38
N ASP A 32 4.93 -18.04 -25.66
CA ASP A 32 4.03 -17.14 -26.40
C ASP A 32 2.73 -17.85 -26.76
N PRO A 33 1.54 -17.33 -26.37
CA PRO A 33 0.24 -17.92 -26.69
C PRO A 33 -0.09 -17.97 -28.18
N TYR A 34 0.63 -17.28 -29.03
CA TYR A 34 0.39 -17.24 -30.48
C TYR A 34 1.39 -18.02 -31.30
N GLN A 35 2.17 -18.89 -30.68
CA GLN A 35 3.07 -19.81 -31.36
C GLN A 35 2.41 -21.18 -31.45
N TRP A 36 2.12 -21.64 -32.69
CA TRP A 36 1.39 -22.87 -32.99
C TRP A 36 2.13 -23.72 -33.98
N GLU A 37 1.90 -25.02 -33.93
CA GLU A 37 2.33 -25.94 -34.99
C GLU A 37 1.58 -25.64 -36.30
N GLU A 38 2.16 -26.02 -37.42
CA GLU A 38 1.52 -25.92 -38.73
C GLU A 38 0.23 -26.76 -38.75
N GLY A 39 -0.92 -26.11 -38.95
CA GLY A 39 -2.24 -26.73 -38.80
C GLY A 39 -2.81 -26.77 -37.38
N GLY A 40 -2.09 -26.29 -36.38
CA GLY A 40 -2.44 -26.39 -34.94
C GLY A 40 -3.66 -25.60 -34.49
N LEU A 41 -4.08 -24.59 -35.21
CA LEU A 41 -5.38 -23.92 -35.08
C LEU A 41 -6.27 -24.28 -36.26
N ASP A 42 -6.69 -25.51 -36.32
CA ASP A 42 -7.46 -26.02 -37.42
C ASP A 42 -8.80 -25.28 -37.55
N GLY A 43 -8.90 -24.52 -38.62
CA GLY A 43 -10.14 -24.01 -39.15
C GLY A 43 -10.93 -23.02 -38.31
N GLY A 44 -10.30 -22.22 -37.44
CA GLY A 44 -10.95 -21.07 -36.82
C GLY A 44 -11.89 -21.37 -35.66
N ASN A 45 -11.81 -22.52 -35.03
CA ASN A 45 -12.56 -22.86 -33.82
C ASN A 45 -11.86 -22.32 -32.55
N LEU A 46 -11.68 -20.99 -32.47
CA LEU A 46 -11.24 -20.27 -31.26
C LEU A 46 -12.23 -20.38 -30.11
N GLY A 47 -13.36 -21.01 -30.28
CA GLY A 47 -14.44 -21.18 -29.29
C GLY A 47 -14.57 -22.61 -28.74
N GLY A 48 -13.72 -23.55 -29.12
CA GLY A 48 -13.70 -24.90 -28.56
C GLY A 48 -13.10 -24.93 -27.14
N SER A 49 -13.55 -25.86 -26.31
CA SER A 49 -13.01 -26.07 -24.95
C SER A 49 -11.54 -26.50 -24.91
N ASP A 50 -11.00 -26.93 -26.04
CA ASP A 50 -9.65 -27.51 -26.16
C ASP A 50 -8.90 -26.88 -27.33
N ALA A 51 -7.84 -26.13 -27.02
CA ALA A 51 -6.95 -25.49 -28.00
C ALA A 51 -5.62 -26.25 -28.11
N HIS A 52 -5.63 -27.41 -28.81
CA HIS A 52 -4.46 -28.23 -29.04
C HIS A 52 -3.56 -27.69 -30.16
N GLY A 53 -2.29 -28.09 -30.16
CA GLY A 53 -1.28 -27.70 -31.14
C GLY A 53 -0.50 -26.44 -30.77
N TRP A 54 -0.63 -25.96 -29.56
CA TRP A 54 0.24 -24.89 -29.05
C TRP A 54 1.69 -25.40 -28.90
N SER A 55 2.61 -24.75 -29.58
CA SER A 55 4.03 -25.07 -29.59
C SER A 55 4.93 -24.04 -28.92
N GLY A 56 4.33 -23.00 -28.34
CA GLY A 56 5.07 -21.90 -27.72
C GLY A 56 5.68 -22.22 -26.34
N GLY A 57 5.25 -23.31 -25.70
CA GLY A 57 5.68 -23.70 -24.37
C GLY A 57 7.12 -24.22 -24.31
N ASN A 58 7.88 -23.78 -23.37
CA ASN A 58 9.22 -24.22 -23.03
C ASN A 58 9.36 -24.44 -21.54
N GLU A 59 10.17 -25.47 -21.19
CA GLU A 59 10.43 -25.74 -19.78
C GLU A 59 11.52 -24.81 -19.24
N VAL A 60 11.22 -24.08 -18.14
CA VAL A 60 12.15 -23.21 -17.41
C VAL A 60 12.24 -23.73 -15.99
N HIS A 61 13.45 -23.98 -15.51
CA HIS A 61 13.66 -24.43 -14.15
C HIS A 61 13.28 -23.35 -13.12
N MET A 62 12.60 -23.74 -12.03
CA MET A 62 12.34 -22.86 -10.90
C MET A 62 13.32 -23.17 -9.77
N GLU A 63 13.94 -22.11 -9.24
CA GLU A 63 14.84 -22.22 -8.10
C GLU A 63 14.03 -22.30 -6.80
N LYS A 64 14.51 -23.09 -5.84
CA LYS A 64 13.95 -23.10 -4.50
C LYS A 64 14.43 -21.87 -3.74
N GLU A 65 13.60 -20.82 -3.67
CA GLU A 65 13.91 -19.53 -3.07
C GLU A 65 13.99 -19.60 -1.52
N GLY A 66 13.24 -20.55 -0.92
CA GLY A 66 13.21 -20.70 0.53
C GLY A 66 12.23 -21.77 1.02
N GLN A 67 12.15 -21.92 2.32
CA GLN A 67 11.21 -22.80 3.02
C GLN A 67 10.52 -22.08 4.16
N SER A 68 9.24 -22.35 4.34
CA SER A 68 8.52 -22.05 5.58
C SER A 68 8.34 -23.32 6.43
N GLU A 69 7.56 -23.24 7.49
CA GLU A 69 7.23 -24.41 8.31
C GLU A 69 6.51 -25.50 7.49
N SER A 70 5.57 -25.07 6.62
CA SER A 70 4.66 -25.96 5.86
C SER A 70 4.95 -26.06 4.36
N TYR A 71 5.72 -25.14 3.79
CA TYR A 71 5.87 -25.03 2.33
C TYR A 71 7.30 -24.84 1.88
N ASP A 72 7.59 -25.36 0.68
CA ASP A 72 8.72 -25.00 -0.15
C ASP A 72 8.29 -23.90 -1.13
N HIS A 73 9.11 -22.86 -1.29
CA HIS A 73 8.85 -21.71 -2.16
C HIS A 73 9.76 -21.76 -3.37
N TRP A 74 9.17 -21.66 -4.56
CA TRP A 74 9.84 -21.77 -5.84
C TRP A 74 9.72 -20.46 -6.61
N PHE A 75 10.76 -20.09 -7.33
CA PHE A 75 10.88 -18.85 -8.06
C PHE A 75 11.46 -19.05 -9.45
N ALA A 76 10.93 -18.32 -10.44
CA ALA A 76 11.54 -18.17 -11.75
C ALA A 76 11.38 -16.73 -12.25
N ALA A 77 12.40 -16.21 -12.91
CA ALA A 77 12.34 -15.00 -13.72
C ALA A 77 12.31 -15.42 -15.19
N PHE A 78 11.40 -14.82 -15.97
CA PHE A 78 11.22 -15.11 -17.39
C PHE A 78 11.03 -13.82 -18.19
N THR A 79 11.74 -13.71 -19.32
CA THR A 79 11.60 -12.57 -20.25
C THR A 79 10.87 -13.03 -21.51
N PRO A 80 9.55 -12.78 -21.63
CA PRO A 80 8.79 -13.19 -22.80
C PRO A 80 9.13 -12.32 -24.01
N CYS A 81 9.41 -12.96 -25.15
CA CYS A 81 9.84 -12.27 -26.38
C CYS A 81 8.81 -11.27 -26.93
N LYS A 82 7.52 -11.43 -26.61
CA LYS A 82 6.40 -10.57 -27.03
C LYS A 82 5.65 -9.94 -25.87
N ARG A 83 6.25 -9.86 -24.65
CA ARG A 83 5.67 -9.28 -23.43
C ARG A 83 4.36 -9.95 -22.98
N ARG A 84 4.07 -11.16 -23.43
CA ARG A 84 2.89 -11.94 -23.09
C ARG A 84 3.27 -13.40 -22.92
N SER A 85 2.51 -14.14 -22.10
CA SER A 85 2.81 -15.55 -21.86
C SER A 85 1.56 -16.34 -21.46
N ARG A 86 1.57 -17.62 -21.83
CA ARG A 86 0.83 -18.66 -21.13
C ARG A 86 1.81 -19.47 -20.32
N TYR A 87 1.43 -19.87 -19.11
CA TYR A 87 2.32 -20.63 -18.23
C TYR A 87 1.56 -21.61 -17.33
N GLY A 88 2.24 -22.67 -16.92
CA GLY A 88 1.81 -23.64 -15.93
C GLY A 88 3.01 -24.22 -15.22
N PHE A 89 2.80 -25.09 -14.25
CA PHE A 89 3.87 -25.64 -13.44
C PHE A 89 3.97 -27.14 -13.65
N ILE A 90 5.19 -27.63 -13.89
CA ILE A 90 5.49 -29.06 -13.92
C ILE A 90 6.11 -29.43 -12.59
N LEU A 91 5.44 -30.31 -11.85
CA LEU A 91 5.85 -30.77 -10.53
C LEU A 91 6.47 -32.16 -10.70
N TYR A 92 7.68 -32.33 -10.19
CA TYR A 92 8.38 -33.63 -10.20
C TYR A 92 8.32 -34.19 -8.76
N GLY A 93 7.50 -35.21 -8.58
CA GLY A 93 7.39 -35.92 -7.32
C GLY A 93 8.63 -36.74 -6.97
N ASN A 94 8.83 -37.04 -5.71
CA ASN A 94 9.94 -37.85 -5.22
C ASN A 94 9.92 -39.30 -5.74
N ASN A 95 8.75 -39.78 -6.18
CA ASN A 95 8.53 -41.15 -6.68
C ASN A 95 8.62 -41.24 -8.22
N GLY A 96 9.09 -40.18 -8.89
CA GLY A 96 9.16 -40.12 -10.35
C GLY A 96 7.86 -39.72 -11.03
N GLU A 97 6.85 -39.33 -10.29
CA GLU A 97 5.60 -38.73 -10.79
C GLU A 97 5.88 -37.38 -11.43
N LYS A 98 5.14 -37.06 -12.48
CA LYS A 98 5.23 -35.80 -13.19
C LYS A 98 3.84 -35.23 -13.40
N LEU A 99 3.52 -34.11 -12.70
CA LEU A 99 2.21 -33.48 -12.74
C LEU A 99 2.29 -32.15 -13.45
N LEU A 100 1.34 -31.85 -14.33
CA LEU A 100 1.08 -30.49 -14.82
C LEU A 100 0.03 -29.84 -13.96
N PHE A 101 0.40 -28.76 -13.26
CA PHE A 101 -0.54 -27.89 -12.55
C PHE A 101 -0.83 -26.67 -13.43
N GLY A 102 -2.03 -26.62 -13.95
CA GLY A 102 -2.52 -25.57 -14.82
C GLY A 102 -3.66 -24.76 -14.21
N GLU A 103 -4.24 -23.85 -15.00
CA GLU A 103 -5.34 -22.97 -14.57
C GLU A 103 -6.60 -23.75 -14.17
N ARG A 104 -6.91 -24.83 -14.88
CA ARG A 104 -8.16 -25.55 -14.73
C ARG A 104 -8.04 -26.87 -13.96
N ARG A 105 -6.89 -27.51 -14.02
CA ARG A 105 -6.71 -28.85 -13.46
C ARG A 105 -5.24 -29.17 -13.18
N CYS A 106 -5.05 -30.22 -12.38
CA CYS A 106 -3.77 -30.89 -12.20
C CYS A 106 -3.86 -32.25 -12.86
N VAL A 107 -2.90 -32.59 -13.76
CA VAL A 107 -2.93 -33.81 -14.60
C VAL A 107 -1.61 -34.54 -14.48
N ASP A 108 -1.67 -35.86 -14.36
CA ASP A 108 -0.49 -36.72 -14.45
C ASP A 108 0.01 -36.79 -15.90
N ILE A 109 1.19 -36.27 -16.16
CA ILE A 109 1.88 -36.22 -17.44
C ILE A 109 3.12 -37.14 -17.47
N SER A 110 3.18 -38.13 -16.59
CA SER A 110 4.30 -39.07 -16.52
C SER A 110 4.40 -39.95 -17.81
N LYS A 111 3.30 -40.09 -18.56
CA LYS A 111 3.25 -40.88 -19.81
C LYS A 111 3.28 -39.97 -21.03
N PRO A 112 4.19 -40.22 -21.99
CA PRO A 112 4.39 -39.38 -23.17
C PRO A 112 3.12 -38.98 -23.94
N PRO A 113 2.17 -39.87 -24.28
CA PRO A 113 0.99 -39.49 -25.05
C PRO A 113 0.11 -38.45 -24.30
N VAL A 114 0.00 -38.59 -22.97
CA VAL A 114 -0.74 -37.61 -22.14
C VAL A 114 0.04 -36.32 -22.05
N ALA A 115 1.35 -36.39 -21.86
CA ALA A 115 2.20 -35.21 -21.77
C ALA A 115 2.13 -34.36 -23.05
N GLU A 116 2.25 -34.96 -24.22
CA GLU A 116 2.16 -34.28 -25.51
C GLU A 116 0.82 -33.58 -25.69
N THR A 117 -0.28 -34.26 -25.39
CA THR A 117 -1.63 -33.68 -25.46
C THR A 117 -1.83 -32.51 -24.49
N GLU A 118 -1.45 -32.69 -23.23
CA GLU A 118 -1.73 -31.68 -22.17
C GLU A 118 -0.81 -30.48 -22.29
N LEU A 119 0.46 -30.66 -22.65
CA LEU A 119 1.43 -29.56 -22.81
C LEU A 119 1.20 -28.74 -24.09
N SER A 120 0.52 -29.28 -25.08
CA SER A 120 0.11 -28.58 -26.31
C SER A 120 -1.28 -27.97 -26.23
N ASN A 121 -2.05 -28.19 -25.14
CA ASN A 121 -3.37 -27.60 -24.96
C ASN A 121 -3.28 -26.27 -24.25
N LEU A 122 -3.36 -25.16 -24.99
CA LEU A 122 -3.27 -23.79 -24.46
C LEU A 122 -4.28 -23.49 -23.34
N SER A 123 -5.45 -24.17 -23.35
CA SER A 123 -6.50 -23.95 -22.35
C SER A 123 -6.13 -24.41 -20.93
N ASN A 124 -5.06 -25.19 -20.78
CA ASN A 124 -4.57 -25.66 -19.51
C ASN A 124 -3.78 -24.60 -18.74
N PHE A 125 -3.33 -23.53 -19.40
CA PHE A 125 -2.32 -22.62 -18.87
C PHE A 125 -2.88 -21.30 -18.39
N PHE A 126 -2.34 -20.80 -17.28
CA PHE A 126 -2.58 -19.46 -16.78
C PHE A 126 -2.20 -18.42 -17.83
N CYS A 127 -2.92 -17.30 -17.87
CA CYS A 127 -2.65 -16.22 -18.81
C CYS A 127 -1.94 -15.06 -18.11
N PHE A 128 -0.78 -14.68 -18.62
CA PHE A 128 -0.24 -13.35 -18.42
C PHE A 128 -0.43 -12.55 -19.73
N PRO A 129 -1.44 -11.68 -19.82
CA PRO A 129 -1.89 -11.17 -21.10
C PRO A 129 -0.87 -10.24 -21.76
N TYR A 130 -0.22 -9.37 -21.01
CA TYR A 130 0.79 -8.45 -21.52
C TYR A 130 1.55 -7.73 -20.40
N ILE A 131 2.87 -7.52 -20.58
CA ILE A 131 3.65 -6.60 -19.75
C ILE A 131 3.45 -5.19 -20.31
N ASN A 132 2.54 -4.43 -19.71
CA ASN A 132 2.38 -3.02 -20.05
C ASN A 132 3.41 -2.19 -19.26
N PRO A 133 4.33 -1.46 -19.92
CA PRO A 133 5.33 -0.66 -19.22
C PRO A 133 4.75 0.41 -18.28
N GLY A 134 3.52 0.89 -18.55
CA GLY A 134 2.82 1.85 -17.70
C GLY A 134 2.35 1.26 -16.37
N ASP A 135 2.17 -0.06 -16.28
CA ASP A 135 1.72 -0.75 -15.08
C ASP A 135 2.88 -1.22 -14.18
N VAL A 136 4.11 -1.05 -14.65
CA VAL A 136 5.31 -1.43 -13.91
C VAL A 136 5.73 -0.29 -12.99
N LEU A 137 5.53 -0.47 -11.69
CA LEU A 137 5.99 0.47 -10.68
C LEU A 137 7.52 0.42 -10.59
N SER A 138 8.17 1.53 -10.92
CA SER A 138 9.60 1.72 -10.70
C SER A 138 9.83 2.38 -9.35
N THR A 139 9.95 1.59 -8.30
CA THR A 139 10.30 2.09 -6.97
C THR A 139 11.79 2.40 -6.88
N PRO A 140 12.18 3.50 -6.22
CA PRO A 140 13.58 3.78 -5.91
C PRO A 140 14.24 2.62 -5.14
N GLU A 141 15.50 2.34 -5.41
CA GLU A 141 16.23 1.22 -4.78
C GLU A 141 16.30 1.33 -3.25
N TRP A 142 16.30 2.54 -2.72
CA TRP A 142 16.33 2.76 -1.28
C TRP A 142 15.08 2.21 -0.58
N VAL A 143 13.91 2.24 -1.23
CA VAL A 143 12.64 1.71 -0.66
C VAL A 143 12.76 0.24 -0.29
N LYS A 144 13.46 -0.56 -1.12
CA LYS A 144 13.64 -2.00 -0.90
C LYS A 144 14.52 -2.33 0.32
N LYS A 145 15.29 -1.35 0.78
CA LYS A 145 16.26 -1.49 1.89
C LYS A 145 15.86 -0.69 3.12
N THR A 146 14.65 -0.11 3.13
CA THR A 146 14.19 0.73 4.23
C THR A 146 13.43 -0.10 5.26
N ILE A 147 13.88 0.00 6.50
CA ILE A 147 13.19 -0.53 7.69
C ILE A 147 12.48 0.65 8.34
N TRP A 148 11.16 0.67 8.19
CA TRP A 148 10.32 1.74 8.73
C TRP A 148 9.97 1.51 10.19
N TYR A 149 10.08 2.58 10.99
CA TYR A 149 9.57 2.60 12.36
C TYR A 149 8.46 3.66 12.45
N GLN A 150 7.26 3.22 12.76
CA GLN A 150 6.12 4.13 12.95
C GLN A 150 6.20 4.76 14.33
N ILE A 151 6.10 6.09 14.38
CA ILE A 151 6.14 6.88 15.61
C ILE A 151 4.81 7.61 15.76
N PHE A 152 4.17 7.42 16.91
CA PHE A 152 3.11 8.29 17.40
C PHE A 152 3.78 9.38 18.26
N PRO A 153 4.00 10.61 17.75
CA PRO A 153 4.89 11.57 18.40
C PRO A 153 4.52 11.87 19.85
N GLU A 154 3.24 12.08 20.11
CA GLU A 154 2.70 12.40 21.44
C GLU A 154 2.97 11.29 22.50
N ARG A 155 3.18 10.04 22.05
CA ARG A 155 3.37 8.84 22.87
C ARG A 155 4.78 8.27 22.80
N PHE A 156 5.76 8.98 22.22
CA PHE A 156 7.10 8.44 22.01
C PHE A 156 8.12 8.93 23.04
N CYS A 157 8.33 10.23 23.13
CA CYS A 157 9.28 10.83 24.08
C CYS A 157 8.99 12.32 24.24
N ASN A 158 8.90 12.79 25.49
CA ASN A 158 8.85 14.22 25.78
C ASN A 158 10.29 14.78 25.82
N GLY A 159 10.63 15.63 24.88
CA GLY A 159 11.97 16.23 24.74
C GLY A 159 12.02 17.69 25.18
N ASP A 160 10.88 18.38 25.14
CA ASP A 160 10.73 19.77 25.56
C ASP A 160 9.44 19.98 26.39
N PRO A 161 9.50 19.75 27.70
CA PRO A 161 8.32 19.90 28.57
C PRO A 161 7.70 21.29 28.55
N SER A 162 8.41 22.32 28.07
CA SER A 162 7.91 23.70 28.06
C SER A 162 6.78 23.95 27.05
N ILE A 163 6.68 23.10 26.02
CA ILE A 163 5.65 23.17 24.99
C ILE A 163 4.52 22.14 25.20
N SER A 164 4.62 21.32 26.24
CA SER A 164 3.63 20.28 26.52
C SER A 164 2.26 20.89 26.84
N PRO A 165 1.14 20.18 26.53
CA PRO A 165 -0.19 20.56 27.00
C PRO A 165 -0.27 20.64 28.53
N GLU A 166 -1.21 21.44 29.06
CA GLU A 166 -1.35 21.67 30.52
C GLU A 166 -1.65 20.39 31.33
N ASN A 167 -2.33 19.40 30.73
CA ASN A 167 -2.82 18.20 31.42
C ASN A 167 -2.06 16.93 31.02
N VAL A 168 -0.74 17.02 30.87
CA VAL A 168 0.10 15.86 30.54
C VAL A 168 0.09 14.85 31.67
N GLN A 169 -0.12 13.59 31.34
CA GLN A 169 -0.06 12.47 32.26
C GLN A 169 1.38 11.99 32.44
N PRO A 170 1.73 11.47 33.64
CA PRO A 170 3.03 10.82 33.84
C PRO A 170 3.26 9.66 32.87
N TRP A 171 4.50 9.49 32.38
CA TRP A 171 4.88 8.34 31.58
C TRP A 171 4.62 7.03 32.34
N GLY A 172 4.03 6.04 31.64
CA GLY A 172 3.60 4.78 32.24
C GLY A 172 2.14 4.77 32.70
N THR A 173 1.43 5.92 32.66
CA THR A 173 -0.02 5.93 32.83
C THR A 173 -0.68 5.11 31.73
N PRO A 174 -1.70 4.29 32.02
CA PRO A 174 -2.45 3.57 30.99
C PRO A 174 -2.95 4.53 29.90
N PRO A 175 -2.75 4.21 28.61
CA PRO A 175 -3.15 5.08 27.53
C PRO A 175 -4.68 5.19 27.44
N ASP A 176 -5.15 6.40 27.19
CA ASP A 176 -6.54 6.75 26.94
C ASP A 176 -6.60 7.62 25.68
N SER A 177 -7.70 7.56 24.92
CA SER A 177 -7.85 8.33 23.69
C SER A 177 -7.85 9.85 23.87
N LYS A 178 -8.09 10.32 25.10
CA LYS A 178 -8.24 11.73 25.45
C LYS A 178 -7.05 12.32 26.19
N ASN A 179 -6.16 11.48 26.74
CA ASN A 179 -5.04 11.98 27.53
C ASN A 179 -3.82 12.32 26.66
N PHE A 180 -2.96 13.18 27.20
CA PHE A 180 -1.69 13.59 26.63
C PHE A 180 -0.55 13.08 27.50
N MET A 181 0.55 12.61 26.84
CA MET A 181 1.80 12.21 27.49
C MET A 181 2.92 13.24 27.22
N GLY A 182 2.66 14.22 26.35
CA GLY A 182 3.57 15.32 26.06
C GLY A 182 4.76 14.96 25.19
N GLY A 183 4.70 13.84 24.44
CA GLY A 183 5.72 13.53 23.44
C GLY A 183 5.73 14.58 22.33
N ASP A 184 6.93 14.87 21.81
CA ASP A 184 7.17 15.94 20.85
C ASP A 184 8.29 15.59 19.84
N LEU A 185 8.54 16.48 18.87
CA LEU A 185 9.59 16.28 17.86
C LEU A 185 11.01 16.38 18.45
N GLN A 186 11.19 17.17 19.54
CA GLN A 186 12.47 17.20 20.24
C GLN A 186 12.79 15.84 20.88
N GLY A 187 11.77 15.17 21.43
CA GLY A 187 11.91 13.82 21.96
C GLY A 187 12.31 12.81 20.90
N ILE A 188 11.76 12.92 19.68
CA ILE A 188 12.19 12.10 18.55
C ILE A 188 13.64 12.38 18.17
N ILE A 189 14.03 13.67 18.09
CA ILE A 189 15.40 14.08 17.82
C ILE A 189 16.36 13.45 18.85
N ASN A 190 16.02 13.51 20.13
CA ASN A 190 16.83 12.96 21.22
C ASN A 190 16.97 11.43 21.15
N LYS A 191 16.11 10.74 20.40
CA LYS A 191 16.09 9.29 20.25
C LYS A 191 16.56 8.78 18.88
N LEU A 192 17.07 9.65 18.00
CA LEU A 192 17.54 9.23 16.67
C LEU A 192 18.69 8.22 16.75
N ASP A 193 19.60 8.35 17.70
CA ASP A 193 20.70 7.39 17.86
C ASP A 193 20.18 6.03 18.33
N TYR A 194 19.21 6.00 19.25
CA TYR A 194 18.52 4.77 19.64
C TYR A 194 17.86 4.07 18.44
N LEU A 195 17.18 4.83 17.58
CA LEU A 195 16.51 4.30 16.39
C LEU A 195 17.53 3.77 15.37
N GLN A 196 18.67 4.44 15.23
CA GLN A 196 19.76 4.00 14.37
C GLN A 196 20.39 2.70 14.89
N ASP A 197 20.65 2.60 16.18
CA ASP A 197 21.20 1.38 16.82
C ASP A 197 20.24 0.19 16.70
N LEU A 198 18.93 0.45 16.67
CA LEU A 198 17.89 -0.55 16.39
C LEU A 198 17.89 -1.03 14.93
N GLY A 199 18.62 -0.36 14.04
CA GLY A 199 18.67 -0.67 12.60
C GLY A 199 17.57 0.01 11.77
N VAL A 200 16.86 0.99 12.32
CA VAL A 200 15.84 1.78 11.62
C VAL A 200 16.51 2.78 10.69
N ASN A 201 16.03 2.86 9.46
CA ASN A 201 16.47 3.85 8.48
C ASN A 201 15.33 4.56 7.75
N GLY A 202 14.11 4.42 8.27
CA GLY A 202 12.93 5.16 7.83
C GLY A 202 12.01 5.47 9.01
N LEU A 203 11.61 6.73 9.16
CA LEU A 203 10.67 7.19 10.18
C LEU A 203 9.33 7.47 9.52
N TYR A 204 8.27 6.78 9.97
CA TYR A 204 6.89 7.09 9.62
C TYR A 204 6.24 7.80 10.80
N LEU A 205 5.97 9.08 10.67
CA LEU A 205 5.32 9.87 11.71
C LEU A 205 3.80 9.80 11.53
N CYS A 206 3.07 9.36 12.56
CA CYS A 206 1.64 9.63 12.69
C CYS A 206 1.42 11.15 12.62
N PRO A 207 0.18 11.63 12.38
CA PRO A 207 -0.05 13.05 12.09
C PRO A 207 0.63 14.02 13.05
N ILE A 208 1.23 15.08 12.49
CA ILE A 208 1.94 16.12 13.24
C ILE A 208 1.31 17.51 13.08
N PHE A 209 0.31 17.62 12.20
CA PHE A 209 -0.34 18.90 11.88
C PHE A 209 -1.14 19.43 13.06
N THR A 210 -1.37 20.75 13.08
CA THR A 210 -2.18 21.41 14.11
C THR A 210 -3.55 20.75 14.23
N ALA A 211 -3.87 20.26 15.43
CA ALA A 211 -5.12 19.58 15.73
C ALA A 211 -5.39 19.57 17.24
N ASN A 212 -6.65 19.35 17.64
CA ASN A 212 -7.04 19.40 19.06
C ASN A 212 -6.73 18.08 19.80
N ALA A 213 -6.94 16.95 19.16
CA ALA A 213 -6.73 15.65 19.79
C ALA A 213 -5.25 15.30 19.90
N SER A 214 -4.91 14.41 20.84
CA SER A 214 -3.55 13.88 21.01
C SER A 214 -3.03 13.11 19.78
N HIS A 215 -3.93 12.47 19.04
CA HIS A 215 -3.60 11.69 17.82
C HIS A 215 -3.46 12.53 16.55
N LYS A 216 -3.88 13.81 16.56
CA LYS A 216 -3.78 14.76 15.44
C LYS A 216 -4.48 14.37 14.12
N TYR A 217 -5.31 13.30 14.13
CA TYR A 217 -6.12 12.95 12.95
C TYR A 217 -7.27 13.94 12.69
N ASP A 218 -7.67 14.74 13.65
CA ASP A 218 -8.62 15.86 13.51
C ASP A 218 -7.91 17.14 13.03
N THR A 219 -7.18 17.05 11.91
CA THR A 219 -6.33 18.12 11.38
C THR A 219 -7.11 19.43 11.20
N VAL A 220 -6.61 20.51 11.78
CA VAL A 220 -7.16 21.87 11.67
C VAL A 220 -6.42 22.68 10.60
N ASP A 221 -5.10 22.57 10.57
CA ASP A 221 -4.24 23.27 9.61
C ASP A 221 -3.15 22.32 9.09
N TYR A 222 -3.17 22.09 7.79
CA TYR A 222 -2.23 21.19 7.11
C TYR A 222 -0.84 21.79 6.84
N PHE A 223 -0.65 23.11 6.98
CA PHE A 223 0.63 23.78 6.67
C PHE A 223 1.50 24.02 7.89
N ASN A 224 0.95 23.80 9.09
CA ASN A 224 1.64 24.03 10.33
C ASN A 224 1.68 22.77 11.20
N VAL A 225 2.88 22.46 11.67
CA VAL A 225 3.08 21.48 12.74
C VAL A 225 2.47 22.01 14.02
N ASP A 226 1.83 21.13 14.78
CA ASP A 226 1.21 21.48 16.06
C ASP A 226 2.23 22.13 17.01
N PRO A 227 1.88 23.27 17.66
CA PRO A 227 2.78 23.95 18.60
C PRO A 227 3.29 23.06 19.74
N HIS A 228 2.47 22.10 20.20
CA HIS A 228 2.87 21.14 21.23
C HIS A 228 3.92 20.12 20.73
N PHE A 229 4.14 20.05 19.43
CA PHE A 229 5.23 19.28 18.83
C PHE A 229 6.48 20.12 18.51
N GLY A 230 6.41 21.46 18.64
CA GLY A 230 7.51 22.38 18.43
C GLY A 230 7.48 23.12 17.10
N GLY A 231 6.40 23.00 16.33
CA GLY A 231 6.20 23.76 15.08
C GLY A 231 7.11 23.35 13.92
N ASN A 232 7.00 24.11 12.83
CA ASN A 232 7.69 23.81 11.55
C ASN A 232 9.22 23.82 11.68
N ASP A 233 9.80 24.72 12.47
CA ASP A 233 11.25 24.80 12.64
C ASP A 233 11.82 23.54 13.29
N ARG A 234 11.13 23.02 14.32
CA ARG A 234 11.54 21.79 14.99
C ARG A 234 11.41 20.58 14.05
N PHE A 235 10.39 20.57 13.21
CA PHE A 235 10.25 19.52 12.20
C PHE A 235 11.36 19.57 11.17
N LYS A 236 11.75 20.76 10.70
CA LYS A 236 12.87 20.95 9.79
C LYS A 236 14.18 20.44 10.39
N GLU A 237 14.42 20.71 11.67
CA GLU A 237 15.57 20.19 12.41
C GLU A 237 15.55 18.65 12.49
N LEU A 238 14.40 18.05 12.80
CA LEU A 238 14.24 16.60 12.85
C LEU A 238 14.62 15.96 11.51
N VAL A 239 14.03 16.45 10.40
CA VAL A 239 14.31 15.92 9.06
C VAL A 239 15.78 16.03 8.71
N GLN A 240 16.42 17.18 8.95
CA GLN A 240 17.84 17.36 8.71
C GLN A 240 18.72 16.38 9.50
N LYS A 241 18.42 16.19 10.79
CA LYS A 241 19.15 15.25 11.64
C LYS A 241 18.89 13.77 11.29
N ALA A 242 17.70 13.45 10.83
CA ALA A 242 17.38 12.13 10.30
C ALA A 242 18.16 11.85 9.01
N HIS A 243 18.17 12.79 8.07
CA HIS A 243 18.90 12.68 6.81
C HIS A 243 20.43 12.56 7.01
N GLN A 244 21.01 13.28 7.98
CA GLN A 244 22.42 13.14 8.34
C GLN A 244 22.80 11.72 8.79
N ARG A 245 21.81 10.95 9.28
CA ARG A 245 21.93 9.53 9.67
C ARG A 245 21.54 8.56 8.57
N GLY A 246 21.22 9.06 7.37
CA GLY A 246 20.72 8.24 6.25
C GLY A 246 19.30 7.75 6.40
N MET A 247 18.53 8.27 7.39
CA MET A 247 17.14 7.93 7.60
C MET A 247 16.23 8.72 6.67
N LYS A 248 15.17 8.09 6.15
CA LYS A 248 14.08 8.73 5.40
C LYS A 248 12.96 9.13 6.35
N VAL A 249 12.21 10.17 5.99
CA VAL A 249 11.06 10.64 6.79
C VAL A 249 9.79 10.60 5.93
N MET A 250 8.75 10.02 6.45
CA MET A 250 7.41 9.94 5.85
C MET A 250 6.38 10.49 6.83
N LEU A 251 5.45 11.30 6.33
CA LEU A 251 4.33 11.85 7.09
C LEU A 251 3.02 11.14 6.78
N ASP A 252 2.14 11.09 7.77
CA ASP A 252 0.73 10.75 7.59
C ASP A 252 -0.02 11.94 6.99
N ALA A 253 -0.70 11.75 5.88
CA ALA A 253 -1.26 12.85 5.09
C ALA A 253 -2.72 13.20 5.41
N VAL A 254 -3.43 12.45 6.23
CA VAL A 254 -4.84 12.69 6.68
C VAL A 254 -5.75 13.36 5.61
N PHE A 255 -5.78 12.87 4.37
CA PHE A 255 -6.48 13.52 3.27
C PHE A 255 -7.92 13.01 3.04
N ASN A 256 -8.38 12.06 3.86
CA ASN A 256 -9.77 11.58 3.80
C ASN A 256 -10.78 12.54 4.43
N HIS A 257 -10.37 13.26 5.48
CA HIS A 257 -11.22 14.15 6.28
C HIS A 257 -10.37 15.28 6.87
N ILE A 258 -11.04 16.24 7.48
CA ILE A 258 -10.41 17.35 8.20
C ILE A 258 -11.06 17.47 9.59
N GLY A 259 -10.41 18.14 10.53
CA GLY A 259 -11.01 18.42 11.84
C GLY A 259 -12.15 19.44 11.75
N ASN A 260 -13.18 19.28 12.56
CA ASN A 260 -14.34 20.18 12.59
C ASN A 260 -14.03 21.60 13.11
N GLN A 261 -12.82 21.83 13.63
CA GLN A 261 -12.32 23.15 14.01
C GLN A 261 -11.50 23.83 12.90
N SER A 262 -11.33 23.16 11.76
CA SER A 262 -10.67 23.78 10.61
C SER A 262 -11.43 25.02 10.13
N PRO A 263 -10.72 26.12 9.77
CA PRO A 263 -11.34 27.31 9.19
C PRO A 263 -12.20 27.02 7.96
N LEU A 264 -11.82 26.03 7.14
CA LEU A 264 -12.59 25.61 5.96
C LEU A 264 -13.96 25.04 6.35
N TRP A 265 -13.99 24.16 7.34
CA TRP A 265 -15.25 23.60 7.85
C TRP A 265 -16.09 24.62 8.63
N LEU A 266 -15.46 25.47 9.43
CA LEU A 266 -16.16 26.52 10.18
C LEU A 266 -16.84 27.53 9.24
N ASP A 267 -16.25 27.83 8.09
CA ASP A 267 -16.88 28.65 7.06
C ASP A 267 -18.16 27.99 6.53
N VAL A 268 -18.11 26.68 6.23
CA VAL A 268 -19.29 25.89 5.81
C VAL A 268 -20.39 25.90 6.88
N VAL A 269 -20.03 25.71 8.15
CA VAL A 269 -20.99 25.75 9.26
C VAL A 269 -21.68 27.11 9.36
N LYS A 270 -20.91 28.19 9.14
CA LYS A 270 -21.40 29.57 9.26
C LYS A 270 -22.24 29.99 8.05
N ASN A 271 -21.78 29.71 6.84
CA ASN A 271 -22.31 30.26 5.61
C ASN A 271 -23.22 29.28 4.82
N GLY A 272 -23.25 28.00 5.24
CA GLY A 272 -24.07 26.96 4.61
C GLY A 272 -23.69 26.74 3.15
N ASP A 273 -24.70 26.67 2.29
CA ASP A 273 -24.56 26.49 0.84
C ASP A 273 -23.91 27.67 0.11
N LYS A 274 -23.73 28.81 0.77
CA LYS A 274 -23.02 29.99 0.26
C LYS A 274 -21.52 29.97 0.54
N SER A 275 -21.03 29.01 1.31
CA SER A 275 -19.60 28.84 1.55
C SER A 275 -18.88 28.45 0.26
N PRO A 276 -17.72 29.06 -0.07
CA PRO A 276 -16.89 28.62 -1.19
C PRO A 276 -16.33 27.20 -1.00
N TYR A 277 -16.41 26.66 0.19
CA TYR A 277 -15.96 25.31 0.55
C TYR A 277 -17.11 24.31 0.70
N ALA A 278 -18.36 24.67 0.42
CA ALA A 278 -19.51 23.78 0.59
C ALA A 278 -19.32 22.46 -0.19
N ASP A 279 -18.88 22.53 -1.43
CA ASP A 279 -18.66 21.38 -2.32
C ASP A 279 -17.35 20.60 -2.03
N TRP A 280 -16.53 21.08 -1.08
CA TRP A 280 -15.31 20.38 -0.63
C TRP A 280 -15.61 19.25 0.34
N PHE A 281 -16.86 19.14 0.77
CA PHE A 281 -17.31 18.13 1.72
C PHE A 281 -18.50 17.35 1.18
N TRP A 282 -18.69 16.14 1.65
CA TRP A 282 -19.85 15.33 1.35
C TRP A 282 -21.03 15.72 2.24
N ILE A 283 -21.78 16.76 1.84
CA ILE A 283 -22.91 17.32 2.60
C ILE A 283 -24.22 16.79 2.02
N LYS A 284 -25.09 16.23 2.87
CA LYS A 284 -26.40 15.68 2.49
C LYS A 284 -27.47 16.76 2.39
N LYS A 285 -27.46 17.72 3.32
CA LYS A 285 -28.30 18.92 3.33
C LYS A 285 -27.80 19.96 4.31
N PHE A 286 -28.30 21.18 4.22
CA PHE A 286 -28.07 22.28 5.16
C PHE A 286 -29.29 22.53 6.07
N PRO A 287 -29.06 23.02 7.33
CA PRO A 287 -27.75 23.20 7.95
C PRO A 287 -27.07 21.87 8.25
N VAL A 288 -25.74 21.88 8.30
CA VAL A 288 -24.94 20.67 8.57
C VAL A 288 -25.21 20.09 9.98
N TYR A 289 -25.57 20.95 10.94
CA TYR A 289 -26.04 20.61 12.29
C TYR A 289 -27.51 21.01 12.46
N PRO A 290 -28.47 20.08 12.35
CA PRO A 290 -29.91 20.42 12.35
C PRO A 290 -30.42 21.01 13.66
N SER A 291 -29.88 20.61 14.80
CA SER A 291 -30.32 21.02 16.14
C SER A 291 -29.67 22.30 16.66
N GLY A 292 -28.65 22.84 15.96
CA GLY A 292 -27.87 23.97 16.45
C GLY A 292 -26.96 23.64 17.64
N ASP A 293 -27.10 22.48 18.25
CA ASP A 293 -26.26 22.03 19.36
C ASP A 293 -25.15 21.10 18.87
N LYS A 294 -23.90 21.57 19.00
CA LYS A 294 -22.69 20.87 18.53
C LYS A 294 -22.25 19.72 19.45
N ASN A 295 -22.91 19.55 20.59
CA ASN A 295 -22.45 18.68 21.68
C ASN A 295 -23.29 17.40 21.83
N GLU A 296 -24.38 17.22 21.08
CA GLU A 296 -25.11 15.99 21.14
C GLU A 296 -24.46 14.92 20.24
N TRP A 297 -23.88 13.91 20.84
CA TRP A 297 -23.33 12.69 20.24
C TRP A 297 -24.41 11.80 19.61
N ASP A 298 -25.43 12.38 19.00
CA ASP A 298 -26.41 11.62 18.23
C ASP A 298 -25.94 11.51 16.78
N PHE A 299 -25.36 10.37 16.45
CA PHE A 299 -24.94 10.00 15.08
C PHE A 299 -26.02 10.19 14.01
N ARG A 300 -27.24 10.52 14.41
CA ARG A 300 -28.38 10.77 13.52
C ARG A 300 -28.63 12.25 13.26
N ASN A 301 -27.93 13.17 13.96
CA ASN A 301 -28.20 14.61 13.97
C ASN A 301 -27.19 15.45 13.17
N PHE A 302 -26.44 14.89 12.22
CA PHE A 302 -25.61 15.68 11.31
C PHE A 302 -25.88 15.30 9.84
N ASN A 303 -25.77 16.29 8.96
CA ASN A 303 -26.16 16.21 7.57
C ASN A 303 -24.92 16.14 6.61
N TYR A 304 -23.85 15.48 7.00
CA TYR A 304 -22.64 15.30 6.20
C TYR A 304 -22.02 13.93 6.42
N GLU A 305 -21.10 13.54 5.56
CA GLU A 305 -20.32 12.32 5.75
C GLU A 305 -19.10 12.57 6.62
N THR A 306 -18.71 11.57 7.39
CA THR A 306 -17.59 11.62 8.33
C THR A 306 -16.69 10.40 8.18
N PHE A 307 -15.50 10.45 8.76
CA PHE A 307 -14.68 9.27 8.98
C PHE A 307 -15.25 8.45 10.15
N GLY A 308 -15.62 7.18 9.88
CA GLY A 308 -16.01 6.23 10.92
C GLY A 308 -17.17 6.67 11.82
N ASN A 309 -18.08 7.52 11.35
CA ASN A 309 -19.16 8.16 12.13
C ASN A 309 -18.67 9.13 13.24
N VAL A 310 -17.44 9.62 13.13
CA VAL A 310 -16.88 10.60 14.08
C VAL A 310 -17.26 12.00 13.62
N ILE A 311 -18.13 12.66 14.38
CA ILE A 311 -18.70 13.98 14.06
C ILE A 311 -17.63 15.08 13.90
N GLU A 312 -16.50 14.94 14.59
CA GLU A 312 -15.38 15.87 14.53
C GLU A 312 -14.55 15.76 13.25
N MET A 313 -14.83 14.76 12.40
CA MET A 313 -14.02 14.44 11.21
C MET A 313 -14.86 14.48 9.91
N PRO A 314 -15.34 15.67 9.47
CA PRO A 314 -16.06 15.82 8.21
C PRO A 314 -15.22 15.36 7.01
N LYS A 315 -15.81 14.51 6.17
CA LYS A 315 -15.14 13.87 5.05
C LYS A 315 -14.95 14.83 3.89
N LEU A 316 -13.72 14.89 3.37
CA LEU A 316 -13.37 15.69 2.20
C LEU A 316 -13.88 15.05 0.90
N ASN A 317 -14.37 15.87 0.00
CA ASN A 317 -14.77 15.49 -1.34
C ASN A 317 -13.58 15.62 -2.31
N THR A 318 -12.78 14.57 -2.43
CA THR A 318 -11.62 14.55 -3.34
C THR A 318 -12.00 14.42 -4.82
N GLU A 319 -13.29 14.26 -5.15
CA GLU A 319 -13.79 14.37 -6.52
C GLU A 319 -13.89 15.84 -6.96
N ASN A 320 -14.05 16.77 -6.01
CA ASN A 320 -14.00 18.21 -6.28
C ASN A 320 -12.58 18.64 -6.69
N PRO A 321 -12.38 19.24 -7.88
CA PRO A 321 -11.05 19.62 -8.35
C PRO A 321 -10.32 20.60 -7.43
N ALA A 322 -11.01 21.60 -6.89
CA ALA A 322 -10.40 22.61 -6.02
C ALA A 322 -9.97 22.02 -4.66
N CYS A 323 -10.77 21.11 -4.09
CA CYS A 323 -10.39 20.37 -2.88
C CYS A 323 -9.14 19.50 -3.15
N ARG A 324 -9.14 18.76 -4.26
CA ARG A 324 -7.99 17.94 -4.65
C ARG A 324 -6.73 18.78 -4.90
N ASP A 325 -6.85 19.92 -5.58
CA ASP A 325 -5.72 20.81 -5.85
C ASP A 325 -5.15 21.39 -4.55
N TYR A 326 -6.00 21.71 -3.59
CA TYR A 326 -5.57 22.13 -2.24
C TYR A 326 -4.75 21.03 -1.54
N LEU A 327 -5.23 19.79 -1.53
CA LEU A 327 -4.51 18.67 -0.92
C LEU A 327 -3.19 18.36 -1.64
N LEU A 328 -3.14 18.49 -2.98
CA LEU A 328 -1.90 18.38 -3.75
C LEU A 328 -0.91 19.51 -3.43
N GLN A 329 -1.38 20.73 -3.20
CA GLN A 329 -0.53 21.84 -2.72
C GLN A 329 0.04 21.54 -1.33
N VAL A 330 -0.77 20.99 -0.41
CA VAL A 330 -0.28 20.54 0.90
C VAL A 330 0.83 19.49 0.74
N ALA A 331 0.60 18.45 -0.07
CA ALA A 331 1.59 17.41 -0.30
C ALA A 331 2.91 17.98 -0.89
N ARG A 332 2.78 18.87 -1.87
CA ARG A 332 3.93 19.55 -2.50
C ARG A 332 4.70 20.37 -1.49
N TYR A 333 4.00 21.16 -0.66
CA TYR A 333 4.62 22.00 0.37
C TYR A 333 5.53 21.18 1.29
N TRP A 334 5.03 20.05 1.82
CA TRP A 334 5.82 19.23 2.75
C TRP A 334 7.02 18.56 2.07
N ILE A 335 6.90 18.19 0.77
CA ILE A 335 8.01 17.62 0.00
C ILE A 335 9.06 18.70 -0.31
N GLU A 336 8.64 19.87 -0.81
CA GLU A 336 9.56 20.92 -1.30
C GLU A 336 10.24 21.68 -0.17
N GLU A 337 9.53 21.97 0.94
CA GLU A 337 10.07 22.76 2.05
C GLU A 337 10.86 21.92 3.06
N PHE A 338 10.54 20.63 3.22
CA PHE A 338 11.10 19.79 4.27
C PHE A 338 11.88 18.58 3.74
N ASP A 339 11.83 18.29 2.45
CA ASP A 339 12.52 17.15 1.82
C ASP A 339 12.11 15.79 2.45
N ILE A 340 10.82 15.62 2.69
CA ILE A 340 10.29 14.34 3.18
C ILE A 340 10.17 13.31 2.06
#